data_8c65477d5c1a2121baf66bae341e79d7
#
_entry.id   8c65477d5c1a2121baf66bae341e79d7
#
_cell.length_a   1.000
_cell.length_b   1.000
_cell.length_c   1.000
_cell.angle_alpha   90.00
_cell.angle_beta   90.00
_cell.angle_gamma   90.00
#
_symmetry.space_group_name_H-M   'P 1'
#
loop_
_entity.id
_entity.type
_entity.pdbx_description
1 polymer ?
#
loop_
_entity_poly.entity_id
_entity_poly.type
_entity_poly.pdbx_seq_one_letter_code
_entity_poly.pdbx_strand_id
1 'polypeptide(L)'
;DKTTSLDASHTENGYLMLCYNGKVSKVKLQITTPDGTVYTYTLNPDSYGSYETFPLSGSNGTYQADLYENVTDDKYALIFSQSLNVTLKDEFQPYLYPNQYVWFTKDSKAVKKGQALSDDSADDLDYVQQVYHYVIKNITYDKQKAETVASGYIPDPDATMESGTGICFDYASLMTALLRSQHIPTKLEVGYSGEAYHSWISVYLHEVGWVDNIIEFDGKDWSLMDPTLAASNSASSVKKYIGDGSNYTVKYSY
;
A
#
# COMPACT_ATOMS: atom_id res chain seq x y z
N ASP A 1 -6.82 4.06 27.28
CA ASP A 1 -7.50 2.83 27.62
C ASP A 1 -6.46 1.74 27.92
N LYS A 2 -6.78 0.77 28.79
CA LYS A 2 -5.83 -0.31 29.13
C LYS A 2 -5.65 -1.34 28.00
N THR A 3 -6.60 -1.38 27.06
CA THR A 3 -6.61 -2.35 25.95
C THR A 3 -6.09 -1.76 24.64
N THR A 4 -6.01 -0.44 24.51
CA THR A 4 -5.62 0.21 23.27
C THR A 4 -4.60 1.31 23.55
N SER A 5 -3.52 1.32 22.80
CA SER A 5 -2.52 2.39 22.79
C SER A 5 -2.35 2.89 21.36
N LEU A 6 -2.49 4.20 21.16
CA LEU A 6 -2.25 4.86 19.89
C LEU A 6 -0.99 5.73 20.03
N ASP A 7 -0.03 5.55 19.13
CA ASP A 7 1.14 6.40 18.99
C ASP A 7 0.97 7.29 17.76
N ALA A 8 0.82 8.58 18.01
CA ALA A 8 0.68 9.65 17.03
C ALA A 8 1.94 10.50 16.87
N SER A 9 3.09 10.05 17.40
CA SER A 9 4.35 10.80 17.34
C SER A 9 4.94 10.92 15.93
N HIS A 10 4.46 10.10 14.99
CA HIS A 10 4.94 10.04 13.62
C HIS A 10 3.93 10.57 12.58
N THR A 11 2.92 11.32 13.00
CA THR A 11 1.89 11.83 12.09
C THR A 11 2.45 12.77 11.01
N GLU A 12 3.52 13.52 11.31
CA GLU A 12 4.22 14.34 10.32
C GLU A 12 4.93 13.50 9.22
N ASN A 13 5.24 12.24 9.53
CA ASN A 13 5.79 11.26 8.60
C ASN A 13 4.69 10.43 7.89
N GLY A 14 3.42 10.84 8.04
CA GLY A 14 2.31 10.25 7.31
C GLY A 14 1.81 8.91 7.83
N TYR A 15 2.06 8.57 9.11
CA TYR A 15 1.51 7.36 9.71
C TYR A 15 1.25 7.50 11.21
N LEU A 16 0.39 6.62 11.70
CA LEU A 16 0.20 6.37 13.13
C LEU A 16 0.45 4.89 13.42
N MET A 17 0.69 4.58 14.69
CA MET A 17 0.81 3.19 15.14
C MET A 17 -0.23 2.92 16.23
N LEU A 18 -0.81 1.71 16.20
CA LEU A 18 -1.82 1.28 17.16
C LEU A 18 -1.49 -0.11 17.69
N CYS A 19 -1.52 -0.25 19.01
CA CYS A 19 -1.35 -1.51 19.70
C CYS A 19 -2.67 -1.87 20.40
N TYR A 20 -3.15 -3.07 20.13
CA TYR A 20 -4.34 -3.63 20.77
C TYR A 20 -3.95 -4.80 21.69
N ASN A 21 -4.33 -4.71 22.97
CA ASN A 21 -4.02 -5.71 24.01
C ASN A 21 -5.28 -6.47 24.48
N GLY A 22 -6.38 -6.36 23.74
CA GLY A 22 -7.62 -7.07 24.06
C GLY A 22 -7.57 -8.55 23.66
N LYS A 23 -8.72 -9.22 23.77
CA LYS A 23 -8.84 -10.67 23.50
C LYS A 23 -9.85 -10.99 22.38
N VAL A 24 -10.48 -9.96 21.81
CA VAL A 24 -11.45 -10.13 20.73
C VAL A 24 -10.70 -10.41 19.43
N SER A 25 -11.02 -11.50 18.74
CA SER A 25 -10.30 -11.93 17.54
C SER A 25 -10.59 -11.10 16.29
N LYS A 26 -11.71 -10.39 16.26
CA LYS A 26 -12.11 -9.52 15.13
C LYS A 26 -12.16 -8.07 15.60
N VAL A 27 -11.15 -7.32 15.28
CA VAL A 27 -11.03 -5.89 15.61
C VAL A 27 -10.80 -5.10 14.35
N LYS A 28 -11.48 -3.98 14.21
CA LYS A 28 -11.36 -3.08 13.06
C LYS A 28 -10.94 -1.69 13.51
N LEU A 29 -9.94 -1.15 12.84
CA LEU A 29 -9.57 0.26 12.91
C LEU A 29 -10.17 0.98 11.71
N GLN A 30 -10.89 2.07 11.95
CA GLN A 30 -11.28 3.02 10.91
C GLN A 30 -10.48 4.31 11.06
N ILE A 31 -9.90 4.76 9.97
CA ILE A 31 -9.24 6.07 9.86
C ILE A 31 -10.04 6.89 8.86
N THR A 32 -10.68 7.94 9.34
CA THR A 32 -11.37 8.91 8.50
C THR A 32 -10.43 10.07 8.19
N THR A 33 -10.21 10.33 6.92
CA THR A 33 -9.35 11.41 6.42
C THR A 33 -10.06 12.76 6.45
N PRO A 34 -9.35 13.89 6.28
CA PRO A 34 -9.96 15.23 6.29
C PRO A 34 -11.03 15.44 5.21
N ASP A 35 -10.97 14.73 4.08
CA ASP A 35 -11.98 14.77 3.01
C ASP A 35 -13.18 13.83 3.25
N GLY A 36 -13.17 13.09 4.36
CA GLY A 36 -14.24 12.18 4.75
C GLY A 36 -14.11 10.76 4.20
N THR A 37 -13.02 10.42 3.51
CA THR A 37 -12.75 9.03 3.09
C THR A 37 -12.47 8.16 4.31
N VAL A 38 -13.11 7.00 4.39
CA VAL A 38 -12.96 6.06 5.51
C VAL A 38 -12.13 4.85 5.07
N TYR A 39 -10.94 4.73 5.64
CA TYR A 39 -10.07 3.56 5.52
C TYR A 39 -10.40 2.58 6.64
N THR A 40 -10.70 1.32 6.30
CA THR A 40 -11.02 0.29 7.30
C THR A 40 -9.97 -0.81 7.24
N TYR A 41 -9.30 -1.02 8.36
CA TYR A 41 -8.28 -2.05 8.56
C TYR A 41 -8.80 -3.13 9.50
N THR A 42 -8.48 -4.39 9.21
CA THR A 42 -8.65 -5.48 10.16
C THR A 42 -7.33 -5.68 10.87
N LEU A 43 -7.32 -5.61 12.20
CA LEU A 43 -6.09 -5.88 12.96
C LEU A 43 -5.73 -7.36 12.86
N ASN A 44 -4.42 -7.63 12.73
CA ASN A 44 -3.93 -9.00 12.74
C ASN A 44 -3.89 -9.54 14.17
N PRO A 45 -4.64 -10.61 14.51
CA PRO A 45 -4.59 -11.19 15.86
C PRO A 45 -3.19 -11.64 16.31
N ASP A 46 -2.33 -12.02 15.37
CA ASP A 46 -0.95 -12.42 15.67
C ASP A 46 -0.07 -11.22 16.05
N SER A 47 -0.51 -10.00 15.77
CA SER A 47 0.17 -8.74 16.14
C SER A 47 -0.33 -8.15 17.46
N TYR A 48 -1.32 -8.76 18.12
CA TYR A 48 -1.84 -8.23 19.38
C TYR A 48 -0.73 -8.15 20.44
N GLY A 49 -0.70 -7.01 21.16
CA GLY A 49 0.39 -6.69 22.07
C GLY A 49 1.59 -6.00 21.41
N SER A 50 1.56 -5.83 20.07
CA SER A 50 2.57 -5.10 19.30
C SER A 50 1.91 -3.94 18.54
N TYR A 51 2.72 -2.97 18.13
CA TYR A 51 2.25 -1.86 17.30
C TYR A 51 2.16 -2.27 15.84
N GLU A 52 0.98 -2.06 15.25
CA GLU A 52 0.80 -2.08 13.79
C GLU A 52 0.82 -0.64 13.27
N THR A 53 1.31 -0.45 12.04
CA THR A 53 1.45 0.86 11.39
C THR A 53 0.38 1.07 10.34
N PHE A 54 -0.26 2.25 10.37
CA PHE A 54 -1.34 2.63 9.47
C PHE A 54 -1.04 3.98 8.81
N PRO A 55 -1.17 4.10 7.48
CA PRO A 55 -0.86 5.33 6.77
C PRO A 55 -1.96 6.38 6.96
N LEU A 56 -1.54 7.63 6.90
CA LEU A 56 -2.40 8.81 6.87
C LEU A 56 -2.42 9.36 5.44
N SER A 57 -3.06 8.63 4.54
CA SER A 57 -3.00 8.82 3.07
C SER A 57 -3.87 9.98 2.55
N GLY A 58 -4.26 10.91 3.39
CA GLY A 58 -5.00 12.10 3.01
C GLY A 58 -4.14 13.37 2.99
N SER A 59 -4.80 14.50 2.84
CA SER A 59 -4.18 15.83 2.97
C SER A 59 -3.95 16.20 4.44
N ASN A 60 -3.27 17.32 4.68
CA ASN A 60 -3.22 17.94 5.99
C ASN A 60 -4.63 18.24 6.53
N GLY A 61 -4.83 18.05 7.82
CA GLY A 61 -6.12 18.32 8.46
C GLY A 61 -6.43 17.39 9.62
N THR A 62 -7.71 17.31 9.95
CA THR A 62 -8.18 16.50 11.08
C THR A 62 -8.53 15.09 10.60
N TYR A 63 -7.87 14.11 11.20
CA TYR A 63 -8.14 12.69 11.05
C TYR A 63 -8.89 12.16 12.26
N GLN A 64 -9.73 11.15 12.07
CA GLN A 64 -10.41 10.44 13.15
C GLN A 64 -9.99 8.97 13.12
N ALA A 65 -9.49 8.45 14.23
CA ALA A 65 -9.14 7.04 14.41
C ALA A 65 -10.10 6.39 15.39
N ASP A 66 -10.88 5.43 14.91
CA ASP A 66 -11.91 4.74 15.66
C ASP A 66 -11.65 3.23 15.66
N LEU A 67 -11.56 2.63 16.86
CA LEU A 67 -11.33 1.19 17.01
C LEU A 67 -12.61 0.49 17.46
N TYR A 68 -12.94 -0.60 16.80
CA TYR A 68 -14.14 -1.38 17.01
C TYR A 68 -13.84 -2.84 17.31
N GLU A 69 -14.45 -3.38 18.35
CA GLU A 69 -14.46 -4.83 18.64
C GLU A 69 -15.74 -5.47 18.09
N ASN A 70 -15.59 -6.66 17.54
CA ASN A 70 -16.74 -7.46 17.14
C ASN A 70 -17.49 -7.96 18.37
N VAL A 71 -18.81 -7.77 18.38
CA VAL A 71 -19.70 -8.21 19.46
C VAL A 71 -20.38 -9.52 19.09
N THR A 72 -20.97 -9.57 17.89
CA THR A 72 -21.63 -10.77 17.34
C THR A 72 -21.84 -10.57 15.84
N ASP A 73 -21.65 -11.61 15.05
CA ASP A 73 -21.80 -11.59 13.60
C ASP A 73 -21.07 -10.40 12.96
N ASP A 74 -21.77 -9.49 12.30
CA ASP A 74 -21.25 -8.28 11.68
C ASP A 74 -21.43 -7.01 12.54
N LYS A 75 -21.78 -7.16 13.83
CA LYS A 75 -21.98 -6.04 14.75
C LYS A 75 -20.69 -5.74 15.51
N TYR A 76 -20.33 -4.49 15.52
CA TYR A 76 -19.12 -3.97 16.17
C TYR A 76 -19.47 -2.88 17.18
N ALA A 77 -18.75 -2.83 18.29
CA ALA A 77 -18.83 -1.78 19.30
C ALA A 77 -17.58 -0.91 19.23
N LEU A 78 -17.77 0.41 19.24
CA LEU A 78 -16.70 1.37 19.37
C LEU A 78 -16.09 1.27 20.78
N ILE A 79 -14.77 1.03 20.85
CA ILE A 79 -14.04 0.89 22.12
C ILE A 79 -13.01 2.00 22.34
N PHE A 80 -12.54 2.64 21.26
CA PHE A 80 -11.57 3.72 21.31
C PHE A 80 -11.84 4.70 20.16
N SER A 81 -11.65 5.99 20.43
CA SER A 81 -11.88 7.06 19.47
C SER A 81 -10.92 8.21 19.74
N GLN A 82 -10.17 8.65 18.74
CA GLN A 82 -9.19 9.72 18.85
C GLN A 82 -9.16 10.58 17.59
N SER A 83 -9.32 11.89 17.78
CA SER A 83 -9.12 12.89 16.74
C SER A 83 -7.67 13.37 16.74
N LEU A 84 -7.09 13.53 15.54
CA LEU A 84 -5.69 13.91 15.33
C LEU A 84 -5.62 15.05 14.32
N ASN A 85 -4.89 16.13 14.67
CA ASN A 85 -4.55 17.17 13.71
C ASN A 85 -3.21 16.83 13.07
N VAL A 86 -3.21 16.55 11.77
CA VAL A 86 -2.04 16.11 11.02
C VAL A 86 -1.53 17.23 10.12
N THR A 87 -0.23 17.47 10.20
CA THR A 87 0.51 18.30 9.25
C THR A 87 1.70 17.48 8.77
N LEU A 88 1.64 17.02 7.53
CA LEU A 88 2.69 16.23 6.91
C LEU A 88 3.91 17.11 6.62
N LYS A 89 5.13 16.57 6.73
CA LYS A 89 6.36 17.24 6.29
C LYS A 89 6.30 17.60 4.80
N ASP A 90 5.79 16.66 3.99
CA ASP A 90 5.49 16.81 2.58
C ASP A 90 4.44 15.78 2.15
N GLU A 91 3.96 15.85 0.92
CA GLU A 91 2.91 14.97 0.39
C GLU A 91 3.37 13.51 0.17
N PHE A 92 4.67 13.25 0.19
CA PHE A 92 5.22 11.92 -0.09
C PHE A 92 5.29 11.03 1.16
N GLN A 93 5.26 11.63 2.35
CA GLN A 93 5.48 10.93 3.61
C GLN A 93 4.63 9.66 3.79
N PRO A 94 3.31 9.64 3.54
CA PRO A 94 2.50 8.43 3.69
C PRO A 94 2.93 7.29 2.76
N TYR A 95 3.67 7.61 1.69
CA TYR A 95 4.06 6.70 0.61
C TYR A 95 5.54 6.30 0.63
N LEU A 96 6.23 6.58 1.74
CA LEU A 96 7.65 6.25 1.96
C LEU A 96 7.87 5.22 3.07
N TYR A 97 6.91 5.10 3.99
CA TYR A 97 7.05 4.24 5.16
C TYR A 97 6.29 2.92 5.01
N PRO A 98 6.70 1.87 5.76
CA PRO A 98 5.94 0.64 5.85
C PRO A 98 4.59 0.87 6.54
N ASN A 99 3.63 0.05 6.17
CA ASN A 99 2.30 0.00 6.80
C ASN A 99 1.76 -1.43 6.79
N GLN A 100 0.54 -1.65 7.28
CA GLN A 100 -0.05 -2.98 7.39
C GLN A 100 -0.04 -3.77 6.06
N TYR A 101 -0.22 -3.10 4.92
CA TYR A 101 -0.29 -3.75 3.60
C TYR A 101 1.04 -3.73 2.83
N VAL A 102 2.00 -2.96 3.31
CA VAL A 102 3.35 -2.85 2.72
C VAL A 102 4.36 -2.94 3.85
N TRP A 103 4.46 -4.14 4.45
CA TRP A 103 5.31 -4.31 5.62
C TRP A 103 6.75 -4.65 5.22
N PHE A 104 7.68 -3.89 5.76
CA PHE A 104 9.11 -4.17 5.67
C PHE A 104 9.88 -3.54 6.82
N THR A 105 10.99 -4.14 7.18
CA THR A 105 11.97 -3.64 8.14
C THR A 105 13.35 -3.69 7.50
N LYS A 106 14.36 -3.09 8.13
CA LYS A 106 15.76 -3.15 7.65
C LYS A 106 16.29 -4.59 7.42
N ASP A 107 15.69 -5.57 8.08
CA ASP A 107 16.12 -6.98 8.02
C ASP A 107 15.33 -7.79 6.98
N SER A 108 14.27 -7.23 6.40
CA SER A 108 13.42 -7.87 5.39
C SER A 108 14.20 -8.26 4.13
N LYS A 109 13.79 -9.39 3.52
CA LYS A 109 14.33 -9.86 2.24
C LYS A 109 14.05 -8.87 1.11
N ALA A 110 12.85 -8.28 1.12
CA ALA A 110 12.47 -7.24 0.17
C ALA A 110 13.43 -6.05 0.23
N VAL A 111 13.82 -5.58 1.43
CA VAL A 111 14.78 -4.47 1.57
C VAL A 111 16.16 -4.84 1.01
N LYS A 112 16.68 -6.01 1.36
CA LYS A 112 17.97 -6.49 0.83
C LYS A 112 17.96 -6.65 -0.69
N LYS A 113 16.85 -7.13 -1.24
CA LYS A 113 16.68 -7.27 -2.68
C LYS A 113 16.53 -5.90 -3.36
N GLY A 114 15.76 -5.00 -2.76
CA GLY A 114 15.61 -3.62 -3.24
C GLY A 114 16.96 -2.91 -3.34
N GLN A 115 17.79 -3.01 -2.30
CA GLN A 115 19.14 -2.45 -2.29
C GLN A 115 20.00 -3.03 -3.46
N ALA A 116 20.00 -4.35 -3.63
CA ALA A 116 20.79 -4.97 -4.70
C ALA A 116 20.34 -4.54 -6.11
N LEU A 117 19.02 -4.38 -6.33
CA LEU A 117 18.51 -3.88 -7.61
C LEU A 117 18.82 -2.40 -7.81
N SER A 118 18.75 -1.59 -6.75
CA SER A 118 19.10 -0.16 -6.80
C SER A 118 20.56 0.08 -7.08
N ASP A 119 21.45 -0.73 -6.47
CA ASP A 119 22.90 -0.65 -6.71
C ASP A 119 23.28 -0.94 -8.19
N ASP A 120 22.48 -1.76 -8.88
CA ASP A 120 22.66 -2.10 -10.29
C ASP A 120 21.95 -1.13 -11.26
N SER A 121 21.18 -0.15 -10.73
CA SER A 121 20.38 0.76 -11.54
C SER A 121 21.08 2.08 -11.83
N ALA A 122 20.84 2.64 -13.02
CA ALA A 122 21.43 3.90 -13.44
C ALA A 122 20.72 5.13 -12.83
N ASP A 123 19.41 5.03 -12.63
CA ASP A 123 18.53 6.08 -12.08
C ASP A 123 17.24 5.46 -11.52
N ASP A 124 16.34 6.31 -10.98
CA ASP A 124 15.07 5.87 -10.38
C ASP A 124 14.20 5.11 -11.36
N LEU A 125 14.23 5.51 -12.62
CA LEU A 125 13.44 4.92 -13.68
C LEU A 125 13.92 3.51 -14.01
N ASP A 126 15.23 3.34 -14.18
CA ASP A 126 15.84 2.02 -14.37
C ASP A 126 15.59 1.12 -13.16
N TYR A 127 15.63 1.67 -11.93
CA TYR A 127 15.29 0.92 -10.73
C TYR A 127 13.84 0.42 -10.74
N VAL A 128 12.87 1.25 -11.09
CA VAL A 128 11.47 0.83 -11.24
C VAL A 128 11.32 -0.29 -12.26
N GLN A 129 12.01 -0.20 -13.41
CA GLN A 129 12.01 -1.26 -14.43
C GLN A 129 12.62 -2.56 -13.90
N GLN A 130 13.72 -2.49 -13.16
CA GLN A 130 14.36 -3.65 -12.57
C GLN A 130 13.48 -4.32 -11.51
N VAL A 131 12.80 -3.55 -10.67
CA VAL A 131 11.81 -4.06 -9.71
C VAL A 131 10.68 -4.79 -10.44
N TYR A 132 10.11 -4.17 -11.47
CA TYR A 132 9.08 -4.80 -12.31
C TYR A 132 9.56 -6.13 -12.88
N HIS A 133 10.68 -6.13 -13.61
CA HIS A 133 11.23 -7.35 -14.23
C HIS A 133 11.55 -8.44 -13.21
N TYR A 134 12.07 -8.04 -12.05
CA TYR A 134 12.32 -8.99 -10.96
C TYR A 134 11.04 -9.67 -10.49
N VAL A 135 9.99 -8.90 -10.21
CA VAL A 135 8.75 -9.44 -9.65
C VAL A 135 8.04 -10.32 -10.67
N ILE A 136 7.84 -9.88 -11.91
CA ILE A 136 7.15 -10.70 -12.93
C ILE A 136 7.91 -11.97 -13.31
N LYS A 137 9.24 -11.97 -13.19
CA LYS A 137 10.07 -13.14 -13.47
C LYS A 137 10.04 -14.18 -12.37
N ASN A 138 9.93 -13.74 -11.10
CA ASN A 138 10.11 -14.60 -9.94
C ASN A 138 8.80 -14.95 -9.22
N ILE A 139 7.72 -14.20 -9.46
CA ILE A 139 6.43 -14.45 -8.83
C ILE A 139 5.44 -14.95 -9.89
N THR A 140 4.78 -16.05 -9.60
CA THR A 140 3.72 -16.63 -10.43
C THR A 140 2.35 -16.26 -9.88
N TYR A 141 1.42 -15.88 -10.76
CA TYR A 141 0.07 -15.50 -10.32
C TYR A 141 -0.73 -16.69 -9.81
N ASP A 142 -1.21 -16.61 -8.57
CA ASP A 142 -1.98 -17.65 -7.89
C ASP A 142 -3.50 -17.45 -8.13
N LYS A 143 -4.01 -18.06 -9.18
CA LYS A 143 -5.44 -18.00 -9.55
C LYS A 143 -6.35 -18.59 -8.46
N GLN A 144 -5.92 -19.68 -7.82
CA GLN A 144 -6.71 -20.32 -6.77
C GLN A 144 -6.84 -19.41 -5.54
N LYS A 145 -5.74 -18.80 -5.11
CA LYS A 145 -5.75 -17.81 -4.03
C LYS A 145 -6.62 -16.62 -4.39
N ALA A 146 -6.54 -16.11 -5.63
CA ALA A 146 -7.34 -14.97 -6.08
C ALA A 146 -8.86 -15.22 -5.97
N GLU A 147 -9.30 -16.46 -6.22
CA GLU A 147 -10.72 -16.87 -6.13
C GLU A 147 -11.18 -17.15 -4.69
N THR A 148 -10.28 -17.48 -3.78
CA THR A 148 -10.61 -17.99 -2.44
C THR A 148 -10.15 -17.13 -1.27
N VAL A 149 -9.36 -16.08 -1.54
CA VAL A 149 -8.81 -15.22 -0.50
C VAL A 149 -9.92 -14.55 0.33
N ALA A 150 -9.79 -14.63 1.64
CA ALA A 150 -10.77 -14.05 2.56
C ALA A 150 -10.68 -12.52 2.61
N SER A 151 -11.79 -11.87 2.91
CA SER A 151 -11.80 -10.46 3.24
C SER A 151 -10.90 -10.18 4.46
N GLY A 152 -10.14 -9.08 4.40
CA GLY A 152 -9.17 -8.74 5.45
C GLY A 152 -7.81 -9.41 5.27
N TYR A 153 -7.55 -10.02 4.10
CA TYR A 153 -6.23 -10.54 3.76
C TYR A 153 -5.16 -9.44 3.84
N ILE A 154 -4.05 -9.73 4.49
CA ILE A 154 -2.90 -8.85 4.62
C ILE A 154 -1.75 -9.47 3.83
N PRO A 155 -1.23 -8.80 2.77
CA PRO A 155 -0.10 -9.31 2.02
C PRO A 155 1.20 -9.20 2.83
N ASP A 156 2.13 -10.10 2.57
CA ASP A 156 3.47 -10.12 3.16
C ASP A 156 4.50 -10.17 2.02
N PRO A 157 5.27 -9.08 1.80
CA PRO A 157 6.29 -9.03 0.76
C PRO A 157 7.35 -10.12 0.87
N ASP A 158 7.85 -10.41 2.07
CA ASP A 158 8.89 -11.43 2.26
C ASP A 158 8.34 -12.85 2.02
N ALA A 159 7.13 -13.14 2.49
CA ALA A 159 6.45 -14.42 2.23
C ALA A 159 6.13 -14.60 0.74
N THR A 160 5.76 -13.53 0.04
CA THR A 160 5.54 -13.54 -1.41
C THR A 160 6.82 -13.88 -2.16
N MET A 161 7.96 -13.29 -1.76
CA MET A 161 9.27 -13.64 -2.32
C MET A 161 9.65 -15.09 -2.05
N GLU A 162 9.37 -15.61 -0.86
CA GLU A 162 9.71 -16.98 -0.47
C GLU A 162 8.90 -18.04 -1.22
N SER A 163 7.60 -17.80 -1.35
CA SER A 163 6.69 -18.72 -2.04
C SER A 163 6.84 -18.66 -3.56
N GLY A 164 7.27 -17.53 -4.11
CA GLY A 164 7.28 -17.26 -5.53
C GLY A 164 5.88 -17.23 -6.15
N THR A 165 4.82 -17.03 -5.35
CA THR A 165 3.44 -16.96 -5.82
C THR A 165 2.66 -15.86 -5.12
N GLY A 166 1.66 -15.29 -5.79
CA GLY A 166 0.82 -14.24 -5.21
C GLY A 166 -0.34 -13.80 -6.11
N ILE A 167 -1.24 -13.03 -5.53
CA ILE A 167 -2.33 -12.35 -6.24
C ILE A 167 -1.95 -10.89 -6.54
N CYS A 168 -2.79 -10.13 -7.23
CA CYS A 168 -2.51 -8.73 -7.57
C CYS A 168 -2.08 -7.89 -6.35
N PHE A 169 -2.70 -8.12 -5.19
CA PHE A 169 -2.38 -7.43 -3.96
C PHE A 169 -0.99 -7.78 -3.42
N ASP A 170 -0.55 -9.04 -3.53
CA ASP A 170 0.80 -9.47 -3.15
C ASP A 170 1.87 -8.86 -4.07
N TYR A 171 1.61 -8.83 -5.38
CA TYR A 171 2.50 -8.19 -6.35
C TYR A 171 2.66 -6.69 -6.06
N ALA A 172 1.52 -5.98 -5.89
CA ALA A 172 1.54 -4.55 -5.60
C ALA A 172 2.25 -4.25 -4.28
N SER A 173 2.01 -5.05 -3.23
CA SER A 173 2.66 -4.92 -1.93
C SER A 173 4.17 -5.15 -2.02
N LEU A 174 4.62 -6.22 -2.70
CA LEU A 174 6.03 -6.51 -2.89
C LEU A 174 6.75 -5.41 -3.69
N MET A 175 6.18 -4.98 -4.82
CA MET A 175 6.76 -3.89 -5.61
C MET A 175 6.87 -2.60 -4.80
N THR A 176 5.81 -2.26 -4.05
CA THR A 176 5.80 -1.07 -3.19
C THR A 176 6.86 -1.16 -2.09
N ALA A 177 7.01 -2.32 -1.45
CA ALA A 177 8.05 -2.53 -0.43
C ALA A 177 9.47 -2.39 -1.00
N LEU A 178 9.73 -2.98 -2.17
CA LEU A 178 11.01 -2.82 -2.88
C LEU A 178 11.31 -1.34 -3.16
N LEU A 179 10.35 -0.60 -3.72
CA LEU A 179 10.53 0.80 -4.10
C LEU A 179 10.68 1.72 -2.89
N ARG A 180 9.78 1.62 -1.90
CA ARG A 180 9.85 2.44 -0.66
C ARG A 180 11.12 2.19 0.14
N SER A 181 11.64 0.95 0.13
CA SER A 181 12.89 0.61 0.83
C SER A 181 14.10 1.38 0.29
N GLN A 182 14.01 1.90 -0.92
CA GLN A 182 15.01 2.75 -1.58
C GLN A 182 14.53 4.20 -1.73
N HIS A 183 13.57 4.62 -0.89
CA HIS A 183 13.06 5.99 -0.82
C HIS A 183 12.34 6.49 -2.07
N ILE A 184 11.83 5.61 -2.92
CA ILE A 184 10.94 5.98 -4.03
C ILE A 184 9.50 6.07 -3.51
N PRO A 185 8.87 7.26 -3.50
CA PRO A 185 7.48 7.39 -3.05
C PRO A 185 6.56 6.56 -3.95
N THR A 186 5.84 5.62 -3.35
CA THR A 186 5.02 4.66 -4.09
C THR A 186 3.69 4.47 -3.38
N LYS A 187 2.59 4.64 -4.11
CA LYS A 187 1.24 4.31 -3.65
C LYS A 187 0.92 2.87 -4.04
N LEU A 188 0.49 2.07 -3.08
CA LEU A 188 -0.27 0.87 -3.34
C LEU A 188 -1.73 1.27 -3.45
N GLU A 189 -2.31 1.13 -4.62
CA GLU A 189 -3.68 1.55 -4.90
C GLU A 189 -4.61 0.36 -5.05
N VAL A 190 -5.82 0.52 -4.52
CA VAL A 190 -6.87 -0.49 -4.57
C VAL A 190 -8.16 0.17 -5.06
N GLY A 191 -8.82 -0.47 -5.97
CA GLY A 191 -10.04 0.07 -6.56
C GLY A 191 -10.63 -0.82 -7.62
N TYR A 192 -11.25 -0.23 -8.64
CA TYR A 192 -11.85 -0.97 -9.73
C TYR A 192 -11.15 -0.66 -11.05
N SER A 193 -10.89 -1.73 -11.83
CA SER A 193 -10.57 -1.67 -13.24
C SER A 193 -11.78 -2.22 -14.00
N GLY A 194 -12.61 -1.34 -14.56
CA GLY A 194 -13.94 -1.71 -15.02
C GLY A 194 -14.80 -2.21 -13.85
N GLU A 195 -15.27 -3.47 -13.93
CA GLU A 195 -16.05 -4.12 -12.86
C GLU A 195 -15.19 -4.95 -11.89
N ALA A 196 -13.92 -5.17 -12.21
CA ALA A 196 -13.03 -6.01 -11.41
C ALA A 196 -12.35 -5.20 -10.29
N TYR A 197 -12.39 -5.75 -9.06
CA TYR A 197 -11.66 -5.18 -7.93
C TYR A 197 -10.19 -5.58 -8.04
N HIS A 198 -9.31 -4.60 -8.09
CA HIS A 198 -7.89 -4.75 -8.41
C HIS A 198 -6.97 -3.96 -7.50
N SER A 199 -5.68 -4.31 -7.55
CA SER A 199 -4.59 -3.55 -6.94
C SER A 199 -3.51 -3.26 -7.98
N TRP A 200 -2.95 -2.06 -7.92
CA TRP A 200 -1.84 -1.59 -8.76
C TRP A 200 -0.96 -0.63 -7.98
N ILE A 201 0.05 -0.07 -8.62
CA ILE A 201 0.91 0.93 -7.99
C ILE A 201 1.04 2.19 -8.84
N SER A 202 1.23 3.31 -8.16
CA SER A 202 1.64 4.59 -8.73
C SER A 202 2.94 5.02 -8.09
N VAL A 203 3.87 5.55 -8.88
CA VAL A 203 5.24 5.85 -8.43
C VAL A 203 5.56 7.31 -8.71
N TYR A 204 6.22 7.98 -7.77
CA TYR A 204 6.75 9.32 -8.00
C TYR A 204 8.18 9.22 -8.52
N LEU A 205 8.39 9.79 -9.70
CA LEU A 205 9.71 9.93 -10.32
C LEU A 205 10.12 11.40 -10.29
N HIS A 206 11.30 11.71 -9.78
CA HIS A 206 11.72 13.08 -9.48
C HIS A 206 11.61 14.02 -10.69
N GLU A 207 11.93 13.56 -11.90
CA GLU A 207 11.90 14.37 -13.12
C GLU A 207 10.54 14.42 -13.82
N VAL A 208 9.61 13.52 -13.44
CA VAL A 208 8.32 13.31 -14.14
C VAL A 208 7.14 13.68 -13.25
N GLY A 209 7.25 13.52 -11.93
CA GLY A 209 6.13 13.61 -10.99
C GLY A 209 5.49 12.24 -10.73
N TRP A 210 4.23 12.23 -10.25
CA TRP A 210 3.46 11.01 -10.07
C TRP A 210 3.12 10.38 -11.42
N VAL A 211 3.50 9.11 -11.58
CA VAL A 211 3.13 8.25 -12.69
C VAL A 211 2.11 7.27 -12.19
N ASP A 212 0.84 7.56 -12.50
CA ASP A 212 -0.30 6.76 -12.07
C ASP A 212 -0.38 5.46 -12.88
N ASN A 213 -0.78 4.37 -12.22
CA ASN A 213 -0.95 3.05 -12.84
C ASN A 213 0.30 2.55 -13.59
N ILE A 214 1.48 2.88 -13.09
CA ILE A 214 2.74 2.55 -13.78
C ILE A 214 2.92 1.05 -13.94
N ILE A 215 2.39 0.26 -13.00
CA ILE A 215 2.42 -1.21 -13.06
C ILE A 215 1.00 -1.71 -12.77
N GLU A 216 0.42 -2.39 -13.72
CA GLU A 216 -0.93 -2.92 -13.67
C GLU A 216 -1.01 -4.37 -14.13
N PHE A 217 -2.07 -5.06 -13.72
CA PHE A 217 -2.41 -6.40 -14.16
C PHE A 217 -3.76 -6.36 -14.89
N ASP A 218 -3.79 -6.76 -16.17
CA ASP A 218 -5.00 -6.68 -17.01
C ASP A 218 -5.94 -7.89 -16.86
N GLY A 219 -5.67 -8.76 -15.90
CA GLY A 219 -6.39 -10.03 -15.71
C GLY A 219 -5.72 -11.23 -16.36
N LYS A 220 -4.67 -11.03 -17.16
CA LYS A 220 -3.86 -12.07 -17.82
C LYS A 220 -2.38 -11.82 -17.63
N ASP A 221 -1.93 -10.60 -17.90
CA ASP A 221 -0.52 -10.22 -17.92
C ASP A 221 -0.28 -8.94 -17.10
N TRP A 222 0.93 -8.83 -16.56
CA TRP A 222 1.42 -7.61 -15.94
C TRP A 222 2.02 -6.73 -17.04
N SER A 223 1.68 -5.46 -17.02
CA SER A 223 2.26 -4.46 -17.91
C SER A 223 2.93 -3.34 -17.10
N LEU A 224 4.08 -2.91 -17.60
CA LEU A 224 4.76 -1.71 -17.16
C LEU A 224 4.48 -0.63 -18.19
N MET A 225 3.98 0.52 -17.75
CA MET A 225 3.96 1.70 -18.59
C MET A 225 5.41 2.09 -18.88
N ASP A 226 5.75 2.32 -20.17
CA ASP A 226 7.08 2.78 -20.53
C ASP A 226 7.34 4.18 -19.97
N PRO A 227 8.16 4.30 -18.93
CA PRO A 227 8.39 5.58 -18.27
C PRO A 227 9.23 6.54 -19.12
N THR A 228 9.98 6.02 -20.12
CA THR A 228 10.67 6.86 -21.11
C THR A 228 9.68 7.62 -21.97
N LEU A 229 8.52 7.06 -22.26
CA LEU A 229 7.42 7.77 -22.90
C LEU A 229 6.78 8.78 -21.98
N ALA A 230 6.69 8.49 -20.66
CA ALA A 230 6.23 9.44 -19.67
C ALA A 230 7.19 10.62 -19.49
N ALA A 231 8.50 10.38 -19.50
CA ALA A 231 9.54 11.41 -19.38
C ALA A 231 9.73 12.26 -20.63
N SER A 232 9.53 11.67 -21.83
CA SER A 232 9.77 12.36 -23.12
C SER A 232 8.57 13.09 -23.69
N ASN A 233 7.37 12.92 -23.14
CA ASN A 233 6.12 13.42 -23.71
C ASN A 233 5.26 14.15 -22.68
N SER A 234 4.59 15.22 -23.16
CA SER A 234 3.55 15.92 -22.40
C SER A 234 2.48 14.95 -21.90
N ALA A 235 1.79 15.29 -20.80
CA ALA A 235 0.72 14.50 -20.18
C ALA A 235 -0.32 13.91 -21.14
N SER A 236 -0.43 14.44 -22.37
CA SER A 236 -1.34 13.95 -23.43
C SER A 236 -0.87 12.66 -24.11
N SER A 237 0.44 12.36 -24.13
CA SER A 237 0.98 11.16 -24.76
C SER A 237 0.95 9.98 -23.79
N VAL A 238 1.14 10.25 -22.51
CA VAL A 238 1.01 9.25 -21.43
C VAL A 238 -0.42 8.67 -21.43
N LYS A 239 -1.45 9.54 -21.54
CA LYS A 239 -2.86 9.14 -21.66
C LYS A 239 -3.16 8.19 -22.82
N LYS A 240 -2.38 8.18 -23.86
CA LYS A 240 -2.61 7.33 -25.03
C LYS A 240 -2.12 5.91 -24.87
N TYR A 241 -1.20 5.65 -23.91
CA TYR A 241 -0.62 4.34 -23.64
C TYR A 241 -1.24 3.63 -22.43
N ILE A 242 -1.72 4.38 -21.43
CA ILE A 242 -2.47 3.85 -20.26
C ILE A 242 -3.94 3.55 -20.63
N GLY A 243 -4.34 3.75 -21.89
CA GLY A 243 -5.73 4.06 -22.19
C GLY A 243 -6.01 5.47 -21.67
N ASP A 244 -7.24 5.90 -21.69
CA ASP A 244 -7.62 7.23 -21.19
C ASP A 244 -7.73 7.27 -19.64
N GLY A 245 -7.30 6.20 -18.93
CA GLY A 245 -7.43 6.08 -17.47
C GLY A 245 -8.89 6.01 -17.00
N SER A 246 -9.85 6.06 -17.92
CA SER A 246 -11.29 6.13 -17.63
C SER A 246 -11.83 4.86 -16.99
N ASN A 247 -11.10 3.75 -17.09
CA ASN A 247 -11.50 2.46 -16.56
C ASN A 247 -11.04 2.20 -15.11
N TYR A 248 -10.19 3.08 -14.54
CA TYR A 248 -9.66 2.92 -13.20
C TYR A 248 -10.33 3.88 -12.22
N THR A 249 -10.88 3.34 -11.15
CA THR A 249 -11.43 4.10 -10.04
C THR A 249 -10.68 3.73 -8.78
N VAL A 250 -9.76 4.59 -8.36
CA VAL A 250 -9.06 4.44 -7.07
C VAL A 250 -10.07 4.61 -5.95
N LYS A 251 -10.08 3.65 -5.03
CA LYS A 251 -10.83 3.77 -3.78
C LYS A 251 -9.94 4.11 -2.60
N TYR A 252 -8.76 3.49 -2.57
CA TYR A 252 -7.82 3.61 -1.47
C TYR A 252 -6.39 3.69 -2.01
N SER A 253 -5.58 4.54 -1.38
CA SER A 253 -4.13 4.65 -1.60
C SER A 253 -3.43 4.43 -0.26
N TYR A 254 -2.54 3.43 -0.23
CA TYR A 254 -1.82 3.03 0.98
C TYR A 254 -0.33 3.30 0.86
#